data_335ab61a1bdad5c5b4d0f8970c2efb6c
#
_entry.id   335ab61a1bdad5c5b4d0f8970c2efb6c
#
_cell.length_a   1.000
_cell.length_b   1.000
_cell.length_c   1.000
_cell.angle_alpha   90.00
_cell.angle_beta   90.00
_cell.angle_gamma   90.00
#
_symmetry.space_group_name_H-M   'P 1'
#
loop_
_entity.id
_entity.type
_entity.pdbx_description
1 polymer ?
#
loop_
_entity_poly.entity_id
_entity_poly.type
_entity_poly.pdbx_seq_one_letter_code
_entity_poly.pdbx_strand_id
1 'polypeptide(L)'
;MLLSIRIRLSQPSHLILPPPSPPGPPGLRYEDLLNEGERDIAEALTLADGDVLTGRTRRIKRALDLGFKRKSLQDYAPDQDLELFKSDLYGTVEKIRARDQEYALLNAHNK
;
A
#
# COMPACT_ATOMS: atom_id res chain seq x y z
N MET A 1 4.24 -54.20 -8.48
CA MET A 1 4.19 -53.72 -7.33
C MET A 1 4.62 -52.31 -7.17
N LEU A 2 5.78 -52.15 -6.99
CA LEU A 2 6.24 -50.86 -6.79
C LEU A 2 5.88 -49.88 -7.78
N LEU A 3 5.77 -50.32 -8.92
CA LEU A 3 5.54 -49.43 -9.95
C LEU A 3 4.36 -48.60 -9.81
N SER A 4 3.37 -49.21 -9.39
CA SER A 4 2.15 -48.51 -9.36
C SER A 4 2.25 -47.30 -8.49
N ILE A 5 3.03 -47.45 -7.56
CA ILE A 5 3.13 -46.40 -6.65
C ILE A 5 3.61 -45.17 -7.22
N ARG A 6 4.64 -45.25 -7.97
CA ARG A 6 5.12 -44.06 -8.44
C ARG A 6 4.25 -43.47 -9.42
N ILE A 7 3.50 -44.21 -10.00
CA ILE A 7 2.68 -43.70 -10.98
C ILE A 7 1.78 -42.72 -10.39
N ARG A 8 1.31 -43.04 -9.24
CA ARG A 8 0.42 -42.19 -8.67
C ARG A 8 1.06 -40.99 -8.17
N LEU A 9 2.24 -41.14 -7.83
CA LEU A 9 2.95 -40.06 -7.31
C LEU A 9 3.05 -39.02 -8.37
N SER A 10 3.13 -39.49 -9.52
CA SER A 10 3.31 -38.57 -10.57
C SER A 10 2.03 -37.95 -10.85
N GLN A 11 1.15 -38.05 -9.92
CA GLN A 11 0.01 -37.35 -10.03
C GLN A 11 0.36 -36.12 -10.68
N PRO A 12 -0.08 -35.90 -11.83
CA PRO A 12 0.42 -34.80 -12.62
C PRO A 12 0.08 -33.51 -11.96
N SER A 13 1.08 -32.81 -11.61
CA SER A 13 0.87 -31.53 -11.00
C SER A 13 0.21 -30.57 -11.94
N HIS A 14 0.24 -30.85 -13.22
CA HIS A 14 -0.43 -29.94 -14.14
C HIS A 14 -1.94 -30.07 -14.08
N LEU A 15 -2.46 -31.08 -13.44
CA LEU A 15 -3.90 -31.20 -13.27
C LEU A 15 -4.32 -30.46 -12.02
N ILE A 16 -3.39 -30.17 -11.16
CA ILE A 16 -3.66 -29.43 -9.95
C ILE A 16 -3.12 -28.04 -10.21
N LEU A 17 -3.99 -27.13 -10.50
CA LEU A 17 -3.55 -25.76 -10.74
C LEU A 17 -2.96 -25.19 -9.49
N PRO A 18 -1.81 -24.53 -9.60
CA PRO A 18 -1.26 -23.86 -8.43
C PRO A 18 -2.23 -22.79 -7.99
N PRO A 19 -2.26 -22.46 -6.72
CA PRO A 19 -3.10 -21.34 -6.27
C PRO A 19 -2.65 -20.10 -6.99
N PRO A 20 -3.55 -19.20 -7.30
CA PRO A 20 -3.19 -17.97 -7.97
C PRO A 20 -2.16 -17.25 -7.12
N SER A 21 -1.12 -16.76 -7.76
CA SER A 21 -0.10 -16.00 -7.05
C SER A 21 -0.79 -14.80 -6.41
N PRO A 22 -0.36 -14.43 -5.22
CA PRO A 22 -0.90 -13.21 -4.63
C PRO A 22 -0.61 -12.07 -5.59
N PRO A 23 -1.50 -11.10 -5.71
CA PRO A 23 -1.28 -9.97 -6.59
C PRO A 23 0.03 -9.31 -6.17
N GLY A 24 0.84 -8.97 -7.14
CA GLY A 24 2.08 -8.26 -6.87
C GLY A 24 1.80 -6.86 -6.35
N PRO A 25 2.86 -6.11 -6.08
CA PRO A 25 2.71 -4.78 -5.51
C PRO A 25 1.88 -3.91 -6.44
N PRO A 26 0.90 -3.19 -5.91
CA PRO A 26 0.03 -2.33 -6.71
C PRO A 26 0.66 -1.00 -7.08
N GLY A 27 1.90 -0.77 -6.68
CA GLY A 27 2.57 0.49 -6.95
C GLY A 27 2.23 1.60 -5.99
N LEU A 28 1.69 1.26 -4.84
CA LEU A 28 1.42 2.23 -3.79
C LEU A 28 2.66 2.45 -2.93
N ARG A 29 2.79 3.66 -2.42
CA ARG A 29 3.78 3.96 -1.38
C ARG A 29 3.18 3.61 -0.03
N TYR A 30 4.01 3.43 0.97
CA TYR A 30 3.56 3.13 2.31
C TYR A 30 2.64 4.23 2.84
N GLU A 31 2.93 5.48 2.51
CA GLU A 31 2.09 6.62 2.89
C GLU A 31 0.71 6.62 2.25
N ASP A 32 0.55 5.98 1.11
CA ASP A 32 -0.75 5.94 0.44
C ASP A 32 -1.76 5.08 1.20
N LEU A 33 -1.30 4.29 2.17
CA LEU A 33 -2.16 3.46 3.01
C LEU A 33 -2.69 4.18 4.23
N LEU A 34 -2.27 5.41 4.47
CA LEU A 34 -2.73 6.17 5.63
C LEU A 34 -4.23 6.43 5.53
N ASN A 35 -4.89 6.30 6.67
CA ASN A 35 -6.33 6.46 6.74
C ASN A 35 -6.73 7.94 6.75
N GLU A 36 -7.38 8.38 5.71
CA GLU A 36 -7.84 9.75 5.58
C GLU A 36 -8.94 10.12 6.57
N GLY A 37 -9.52 9.14 7.22
CA GLY A 37 -10.51 9.38 8.26
C GLY A 37 -9.90 9.91 9.55
N GLU A 38 -8.60 9.75 9.73
CA GLU A 38 -7.92 10.31 10.89
C GLU A 38 -7.72 11.81 10.69
N ARG A 39 -7.99 12.56 11.76
CA ARG A 39 -7.95 14.02 11.70
C ARG A 39 -6.59 14.58 11.33
N ASP A 40 -5.53 14.06 11.90
CA ASP A 40 -4.17 14.52 11.64
C ASP A 40 -3.75 14.24 10.19
N ILE A 41 -4.14 13.11 9.65
CA ILE A 41 -3.83 12.76 8.27
C ILE A 41 -4.64 13.62 7.30
N ALA A 42 -5.91 13.86 7.60
CA ALA A 42 -6.75 14.73 6.78
C ALA A 42 -6.18 16.16 6.74
N GLU A 43 -5.70 16.65 7.88
CA GLU A 43 -5.09 17.97 7.95
C GLU A 43 -3.79 18.02 7.15
N ALA A 44 -2.96 16.98 7.25
CA ALA A 44 -1.73 16.90 6.50
C ALA A 44 -1.99 16.91 4.99
N LEU A 45 -3.03 16.22 4.54
CA LEU A 45 -3.40 16.21 3.13
C LEU A 45 -3.87 17.58 2.67
N THR A 46 -4.57 18.31 3.53
CA THR A 46 -5.01 19.67 3.21
C THR A 46 -3.82 20.61 3.03
N LEU A 47 -2.76 20.41 3.79
CA LEU A 47 -1.56 21.23 3.73
C LEU A 47 -0.56 20.78 2.67
N ALA A 48 -0.78 19.63 2.05
CA ALA A 48 0.15 19.08 1.07
C ALA A 48 0.14 19.86 -0.24
N ASP A 49 1.25 19.83 -0.95
CA ASP A 49 1.37 20.47 -2.25
C ASP A 49 0.49 19.75 -3.27
N GLY A 50 0.05 20.50 -4.28
CA GLY A 50 -0.80 19.95 -5.33
C GLY A 50 -0.17 18.77 -6.06
N ASP A 51 1.14 18.80 -6.26
CA ASP A 51 1.85 17.71 -6.94
C ASP A 51 1.82 16.43 -6.10
N VAL A 52 1.93 16.56 -4.79
CA VAL A 52 1.88 15.42 -3.88
C VAL A 52 0.49 14.78 -3.93
N LEU A 53 -0.55 15.60 -3.89
CA LEU A 53 -1.93 15.11 -3.95
C LEU A 53 -2.24 14.46 -5.29
N THR A 54 -1.78 15.06 -6.38
CA THR A 54 -2.01 14.49 -7.70
C THR A 54 -1.31 13.15 -7.85
N GLY A 55 -0.06 13.06 -7.40
CA GLY A 55 0.69 11.81 -7.43
C GLY A 55 0.02 10.71 -6.61
N ARG A 56 -0.45 11.06 -5.41
CA ARG A 56 -1.17 10.15 -4.53
C ARG A 56 -2.44 9.63 -5.21
N THR A 57 -3.22 10.52 -5.78
CA THR A 57 -4.47 10.15 -6.45
C THR A 57 -4.20 9.22 -7.64
N ARG A 58 -3.17 9.52 -8.42
CA ARG A 58 -2.80 8.67 -9.55
C ARG A 58 -2.38 7.28 -9.11
N ARG A 59 -1.59 7.18 -8.04
CA ARG A 59 -1.16 5.89 -7.51
C ARG A 59 -2.35 5.07 -7.01
N ILE A 60 -3.28 5.70 -6.32
CA ILE A 60 -4.46 5.02 -5.79
C ILE A 60 -5.36 4.53 -6.92
N LYS A 61 -5.59 5.37 -7.93
CA LYS A 61 -6.39 4.97 -9.09
C LYS A 61 -5.75 3.82 -9.84
N ARG A 62 -4.43 3.88 -10.02
CA ARG A 62 -3.70 2.80 -10.67
C ARG A 62 -3.80 1.50 -9.88
N ALA A 63 -3.67 1.59 -8.56
CA ALA A 63 -3.76 0.41 -7.71
C ALA A 63 -5.15 -0.23 -7.78
N LEU A 64 -6.20 0.58 -7.80
CA LEU A 64 -7.56 0.09 -7.94
C LEU A 64 -7.76 -0.61 -9.28
N ASP A 65 -7.26 -0.01 -10.36
CA ASP A 65 -7.36 -0.60 -11.69
C ASP A 65 -6.62 -1.93 -11.77
N LEU A 66 -5.40 -1.98 -11.23
CA LEU A 66 -4.61 -3.21 -11.19
C LEU A 66 -5.29 -4.28 -10.34
N GLY A 67 -5.90 -3.88 -9.23
CA GLY A 67 -6.63 -4.79 -8.37
C GLY A 67 -7.81 -5.42 -9.10
N PHE A 68 -8.52 -4.64 -9.87
CA PHE A 68 -9.63 -5.14 -10.66
C PHE A 68 -9.17 -6.14 -11.70
N LYS A 69 -8.04 -5.87 -12.33
CA LYS A 69 -7.48 -6.74 -13.36
C LYS A 69 -6.68 -7.90 -12.80
N ARG A 70 -6.48 -7.92 -11.49
CA ARG A 70 -5.65 -8.91 -10.79
C ARG A 70 -4.24 -8.99 -11.38
N LYS A 71 -3.67 -7.85 -11.70
CA LYS A 71 -2.32 -7.75 -12.24
C LYS A 71 -1.46 -6.94 -11.30
N SER A 72 -0.15 -7.12 -11.41
CA SER A 72 0.78 -6.32 -10.64
C SER A 72 1.31 -5.19 -11.51
N LEU A 73 1.86 -4.18 -10.88
CA LEU A 73 2.47 -3.08 -11.60
C LEU A 73 3.63 -3.58 -12.47
N GLN A 74 4.33 -4.60 -12.01
CA GLN A 74 5.46 -5.16 -12.74
C GLN A 74 5.06 -5.74 -14.09
N ASP A 75 3.81 -6.16 -14.25
CA ASP A 75 3.32 -6.67 -15.53
C ASP A 75 3.22 -5.57 -16.59
N TYR A 76 3.03 -4.33 -16.14
CA TYR A 76 2.92 -3.19 -17.04
C TYR A 76 4.19 -2.37 -17.13
N ALA A 77 4.89 -2.23 -16.05
CA ALA A 77 6.06 -1.37 -15.95
C ALA A 77 7.13 -2.04 -15.12
N PRO A 78 7.79 -3.07 -15.63
CA PRO A 78 8.78 -3.83 -14.87
C PRO A 78 9.99 -2.99 -14.47
N ASP A 79 10.27 -1.94 -15.22
CA ASP A 79 11.43 -1.09 -14.95
C ASP A 79 11.12 0.08 -14.01
N GLN A 80 9.88 0.20 -13.56
CA GLN A 80 9.52 1.31 -12.71
C GLN A 80 9.99 1.07 -11.28
N ASP A 81 10.68 2.07 -10.74
CA ASP A 81 11.13 2.03 -9.37
C ASP A 81 9.94 2.33 -8.44
N LEU A 82 9.66 1.38 -7.55
CA LEU A 82 8.58 1.54 -6.60
C LEU A 82 9.15 2.16 -5.34
N GLU A 83 9.20 3.45 -5.26
CA GLU A 83 9.73 4.14 -4.09
C GLU A 83 8.80 3.97 -2.88
N LEU A 84 8.74 2.76 -2.34
CA LEU A 84 7.78 2.38 -1.31
C LEU A 84 7.85 3.23 -0.05
N PHE A 85 9.04 3.63 0.32
CA PHE A 85 9.25 4.35 1.57
C PHE A 85 9.49 5.85 1.38
N LYS A 86 9.26 6.36 0.19
CA LYS A 86 9.41 7.79 -0.02
C LYS A 86 8.33 8.52 0.76
N SER A 87 8.75 9.52 1.51
CA SER A 87 7.87 10.23 2.42
C SER A 87 7.64 11.66 1.96
N ASP A 88 6.40 11.97 1.69
CA ASP A 88 5.97 13.34 1.35
C ASP A 88 5.05 13.90 2.43
N LEU A 89 4.33 13.04 3.15
CA LEU A 89 3.33 13.46 4.13
C LEU A 89 3.74 13.19 5.58
N TYR A 90 4.56 12.19 5.81
CA TYR A 90 4.85 11.71 7.15
C TYR A 90 5.45 12.79 8.05
N GLY A 91 6.34 13.62 7.51
CA GLY A 91 6.92 14.72 8.27
C GLY A 91 5.87 15.70 8.74
N THR A 92 4.90 16.03 7.90
CA THR A 92 3.81 16.94 8.26
C THR A 92 2.90 16.29 9.30
N VAL A 93 2.60 15.02 9.15
CA VAL A 93 1.78 14.28 10.11
C VAL A 93 2.43 14.28 11.50
N GLU A 94 3.74 14.04 11.55
CA GLU A 94 4.46 14.04 12.81
C GLU A 94 4.47 15.42 13.47
N LYS A 95 4.60 16.47 12.69
CA LYS A 95 4.54 17.84 13.20
C LYS A 95 3.16 18.15 13.77
N ILE A 96 2.12 17.71 13.10
CA ILE A 96 0.74 17.90 13.55
C ILE A 96 0.52 17.14 14.86
N ARG A 97 0.97 15.90 14.94
CA ARG A 97 0.83 15.08 16.14
C ARG A 97 1.62 15.69 17.32
N ALA A 98 2.81 16.19 17.06
CA ALA A 98 3.61 16.85 18.08
C ALA A 98 2.93 18.11 18.59
N ARG A 99 2.36 18.91 17.68
CA ARG A 99 1.61 20.11 18.02
C ARG A 99 0.40 19.76 18.90
N ASP A 100 -0.36 18.75 18.50
CA ASP A 100 -1.56 18.34 19.22
C ASP A 100 -1.22 17.80 20.59
N GLN A 101 -0.11 17.07 20.71
CA GLN A 101 0.36 16.57 21.98
C GLN A 101 0.79 17.71 22.90
N GLU A 102 1.45 18.71 22.35
CA GLU A 102 1.86 19.88 23.11
C GLU A 102 0.65 20.64 23.63
N TYR A 103 -0.37 20.83 22.79
CA TYR A 103 -1.62 21.46 23.21
C TYR A 103 -2.29 20.67 24.32
N ALA A 104 -2.31 19.36 24.23
CA ALA A 104 -2.91 18.52 25.25
C ALA A 104 -2.18 18.66 26.59
N LEU A 105 -0.85 18.75 26.55
CA LEU A 105 -0.06 18.92 27.76
C LEU A 105 -0.28 20.30 28.38
N LEU A 106 -0.32 21.34 27.54
CA LEU A 106 -0.52 22.71 28.04
C LEU A 106 -1.90 22.91 28.63
N ASN A 107 -2.90 22.24 28.08
CA ASN A 107 -4.28 22.38 28.52
C ASN A 107 -4.70 21.35 29.58
N ALA A 108 -3.78 20.52 30.06
CA ALA A 108 -4.07 19.49 31.03
C ALA A 108 -4.55 20.05 32.34
N HIS A 109 -4.17 21.28 32.66
CA HIS A 109 -4.55 21.96 33.90
C HIS A 109 -5.85 22.74 33.82
N ASN A 110 -6.43 22.83 32.63
CA ASN A 110 -7.62 23.66 32.39
C ASN A 110 -8.93 22.86 32.40
N LYS A 111 -8.98 21.79 33.13
CA LYS A 111 -10.21 21.00 33.21
C LYS A 111 -11.09 21.47 34.31
#